data_ae07cdcfe8786da1892435293a5f1aec
#
_entry.id   ae07cdcfe8786da1892435293a5f1aec
#
_cell.length_a   1.000
_cell.length_b   1.000
_cell.length_c   1.000
_cell.angle_alpha   90.00
_cell.angle_beta   90.00
_cell.angle_gamma   90.00
#
_symmetry.space_group_name_H-M   'P 1'
#
loop_
_entity.id
_entity.type
_entity.pdbx_description
1 polymer ?
#
loop_
_entity_poly.entity_id
_entity_poly.type
_entity_poly.pdbx_seq_one_letter_code
_entity_poly.pdbx_strand_id
1 'polypeptide(L)'
;SMKKTLVAALISSVILLTGCQDKDTEAKIKQLNQTVAQLSAENTKLKEQIEKTVPAIFVENDEIFNQSEIIKHPKSKEDYQPEETKIEYSISTIKTNIDWLNDLLWKKLTENEEMKNISREQFVARYQTAFEEDKKEAKETPSFGISHSIWTNFIGQKEKLATFAISFYDYEGGAHGIEGNRYFTIDLTTRHILTLNDLFNEKDLPKVKTLLWE
;
A
#
# COMPACT_ATOMS: atom_id res chain seq x y z
N SER A 1 8.21 22.04 -6.76
CA SER A 1 8.17 23.46 -6.32
C SER A 1 8.56 24.44 -7.43
N MET A 2 9.34 24.05 -8.43
CA MET A 2 9.77 24.95 -9.54
C MET A 2 8.70 25.25 -10.61
N LYS A 3 7.66 24.46 -10.74
CA LYS A 3 6.59 24.69 -11.76
C LYS A 3 5.54 25.73 -11.35
N LYS A 4 5.45 26.07 -10.06
CA LYS A 4 4.50 27.11 -9.57
C LYS A 4 5.04 28.53 -9.66
N THR A 5 6.35 28.70 -9.78
CA THR A 5 7.00 30.02 -9.86
C THR A 5 7.04 30.58 -11.28
N LEU A 6 6.94 29.73 -12.29
CA LEU A 6 7.00 30.16 -13.71
C LEU A 6 5.71 30.82 -14.21
N VAL A 7 4.56 30.49 -13.62
CA VAL A 7 3.28 31.08 -14.01
C VAL A 7 3.09 32.48 -13.38
N ALA A 8 3.66 32.71 -12.21
CA ALA A 8 3.60 34.03 -11.54
C ALA A 8 4.52 35.07 -12.20
N ALA A 9 5.64 34.62 -12.81
CA ALA A 9 6.61 35.51 -13.45
C ALA A 9 6.13 36.05 -14.82
N LEU A 10 5.24 35.34 -15.49
CA LEU A 10 4.68 35.78 -16.80
C LEU A 10 3.60 36.86 -16.70
N ILE A 11 3.03 37.08 -15.53
CA ILE A 11 2.00 38.10 -15.32
C ILE A 11 2.62 39.46 -14.98
N SER A 12 3.87 39.49 -14.50
CA SER A 12 4.54 40.75 -14.08
C SER A 12 5.24 41.52 -15.19
N SER A 13 5.38 40.96 -16.37
CA SER A 13 6.15 41.57 -17.48
C SER A 13 5.32 42.38 -18.53
N VAL A 14 4.04 42.57 -18.31
CA VAL A 14 3.15 43.25 -19.28
C VAL A 14 2.86 44.73 -18.93
N ILE A 15 3.45 45.28 -17.86
CA ILE A 15 3.05 46.61 -17.32
C ILE A 15 4.01 47.76 -17.72
N LEU A 16 4.86 47.61 -18.71
CA LEU A 16 5.72 48.74 -19.15
C LEU A 16 5.66 48.98 -20.66
N LEU A 17 4.49 49.33 -21.17
CA LEU A 17 4.36 50.06 -22.46
C LEU A 17 3.40 51.20 -22.27
N THR A 18 3.92 52.35 -21.80
CA THR A 18 3.24 53.62 -21.83
C THR A 18 3.30 54.17 -23.23
N GLY A 19 2.20 54.07 -23.95
CA GLY A 19 2.03 54.72 -25.27
C GLY A 19 0.59 54.52 -25.72
N CYS A 20 -0.21 55.61 -25.73
CA CYS A 20 -1.56 55.75 -26.28
C CYS A 20 -2.48 54.56 -26.02
N GLN A 21 -3.08 54.53 -24.84
CA GLN A 21 -4.16 53.57 -24.55
C GLN A 21 -5.40 54.04 -25.33
N ASP A 22 -5.69 53.33 -26.40
CA ASP A 22 -6.95 53.39 -27.07
C ASP A 22 -8.03 52.77 -26.17
N LYS A 23 -9.20 53.35 -26.11
CA LYS A 23 -10.34 52.85 -25.29
C LYS A 23 -10.68 51.39 -25.57
N ASP A 24 -10.43 50.94 -26.80
CA ASP A 24 -10.63 49.54 -27.19
C ASP A 24 -9.63 48.61 -26.52
N THR A 25 -8.40 49.06 -26.31
CA THR A 25 -7.33 48.28 -25.65
C THR A 25 -7.63 48.15 -24.15
N GLU A 26 -8.10 49.23 -23.50
CA GLU A 26 -8.52 49.19 -22.08
C GLU A 26 -9.71 48.24 -21.88
N ALA A 27 -10.71 48.28 -22.77
CA ALA A 27 -11.84 47.37 -22.74
C ALA A 27 -11.42 45.92 -22.90
N LYS A 28 -10.48 45.59 -23.79
CA LYS A 28 -9.91 44.27 -23.98
C LYS A 28 -9.13 43.77 -22.75
N ILE A 29 -8.32 44.65 -22.14
CA ILE A 29 -7.56 44.31 -20.92
C ILE A 29 -8.53 44.00 -19.79
N LYS A 30 -9.58 44.80 -19.60
CA LYS A 30 -10.62 44.60 -18.59
C LYS A 30 -11.32 43.25 -18.83
N GLN A 31 -11.70 42.95 -20.07
CA GLN A 31 -12.34 41.69 -20.43
C GLN A 31 -11.41 40.48 -20.19
N LEU A 32 -10.11 40.55 -20.55
CA LEU A 32 -9.12 39.53 -20.31
C LEU A 32 -8.93 39.29 -18.82
N ASN A 33 -8.84 40.36 -18.01
CA ASN A 33 -8.70 40.24 -16.56
C ASN A 33 -9.92 39.55 -15.93
N GLN A 34 -11.14 39.88 -16.40
CA GLN A 34 -12.35 39.20 -15.97
C GLN A 34 -12.36 37.73 -16.33
N THR A 35 -11.94 37.39 -17.57
CA THR A 35 -11.82 36.00 -18.02
C THR A 35 -10.79 35.24 -17.21
N VAL A 36 -9.61 35.82 -16.94
CA VAL A 36 -8.57 35.20 -16.10
C VAL A 36 -9.09 34.96 -14.68
N ALA A 37 -9.80 35.94 -14.08
CA ALA A 37 -10.37 35.77 -12.76
C ALA A 37 -11.43 34.66 -12.72
N GLN A 38 -12.29 34.59 -13.74
CA GLN A 38 -13.33 33.56 -13.87
C GLN A 38 -12.69 32.17 -14.04
N LEU A 39 -11.71 32.02 -14.93
CA LEU A 39 -10.99 30.76 -15.16
C LEU A 39 -10.23 30.33 -13.92
N SER A 40 -9.64 31.26 -13.18
CA SER A 40 -8.95 30.97 -11.92
C SER A 40 -9.91 30.44 -10.85
N ALA A 41 -11.08 31.07 -10.72
CA ALA A 41 -12.12 30.64 -9.79
C ALA A 41 -12.68 29.26 -10.17
N GLU A 42 -12.94 29.03 -11.45
CA GLU A 42 -13.39 27.73 -11.96
C GLU A 42 -12.33 26.63 -11.75
N ASN A 43 -11.07 26.95 -12.00
CA ASN A 43 -9.97 26.00 -11.77
C ASN A 43 -9.84 25.64 -10.29
N THR A 44 -9.99 26.60 -9.38
CA THR A 44 -10.02 26.34 -7.93
C THR A 44 -11.18 25.41 -7.57
N LYS A 45 -12.38 25.69 -8.09
CA LYS A 45 -13.58 24.87 -7.85
C LYS A 45 -13.40 23.44 -8.37
N LEU A 46 -12.84 23.28 -9.58
CA LEU A 46 -12.56 21.98 -10.16
C LEU A 46 -11.53 21.20 -9.34
N LYS A 47 -10.48 21.84 -8.85
CA LYS A 47 -9.50 21.23 -7.96
C LYS A 47 -10.13 20.74 -6.66
N GLU A 48 -10.99 21.53 -6.05
CA GLU A 48 -11.73 21.13 -4.85
C GLU A 48 -12.68 19.94 -5.12
N GLN A 49 -13.32 19.91 -6.29
CA GLN A 49 -14.15 18.77 -6.69
C GLN A 49 -13.33 17.50 -6.91
N ILE A 50 -12.17 17.61 -7.54
CA ILE A 50 -11.25 16.48 -7.75
C ILE A 50 -10.75 15.94 -6.40
N GLU A 51 -10.41 16.81 -5.45
CA GLU A 51 -9.98 16.39 -4.10
C GLU A 51 -11.08 15.67 -3.33
N LYS A 52 -12.35 15.98 -3.58
CA LYS A 52 -13.51 15.31 -2.98
C LYS A 52 -13.92 14.02 -3.70
N THR A 53 -13.42 13.80 -4.91
CA THR A 53 -13.73 12.60 -5.68
C THR A 53 -12.90 11.44 -5.17
N VAL A 54 -13.57 10.35 -4.79
CA VAL A 54 -12.90 9.10 -4.40
C VAL A 54 -12.44 8.38 -5.65
N PRO A 55 -11.13 8.18 -5.86
CA PRO A 55 -10.63 7.50 -7.03
C PRO A 55 -10.95 6.01 -6.99
N ALA A 56 -11.18 5.41 -8.15
CA ALA A 56 -11.19 3.95 -8.29
C ALA A 56 -9.78 3.41 -8.04
N ILE A 57 -9.69 2.30 -7.32
CA ILE A 57 -8.43 1.64 -7.03
C ILE A 57 -8.14 0.62 -8.13
N PHE A 58 -6.95 0.73 -8.74
CA PHE A 58 -6.37 -0.26 -9.62
C PHE A 58 -5.20 -0.92 -8.90
N VAL A 59 -5.11 -2.23 -8.99
CA VAL A 59 -4.07 -3.00 -8.29
C VAL A 59 -3.28 -3.86 -9.26
N GLU A 60 -2.00 -3.99 -8.99
CA GLU A 60 -1.10 -4.95 -9.62
C GLU A 60 -0.32 -5.70 -8.54
N ASN A 61 0.09 -6.92 -8.86
CA ASN A 61 0.91 -7.71 -7.94
C ASN A 61 2.30 -7.07 -7.84
N ASP A 62 2.82 -7.00 -6.63
CA ASP A 62 4.15 -6.51 -6.32
C ASP A 62 4.94 -7.61 -5.58
N GLU A 63 5.76 -8.36 -6.32
CA GLU A 63 6.62 -9.37 -5.75
C GLU A 63 7.76 -8.71 -4.98
N ILE A 64 7.90 -9.07 -3.69
CA ILE A 64 8.96 -8.53 -2.83
C ILE A 64 10.11 -9.53 -2.71
N PHE A 65 9.79 -10.80 -2.46
CA PHE A 65 10.77 -11.85 -2.27
C PHE A 65 10.20 -13.19 -2.73
N ASN A 66 10.92 -13.91 -3.57
CA ASN A 66 10.50 -15.23 -4.07
C ASN A 66 11.72 -16.09 -4.30
N GLN A 67 11.94 -17.05 -3.43
CA GLN A 67 13.04 -18.00 -3.53
C GLN A 67 12.57 -19.40 -3.16
N SER A 68 13.15 -20.38 -3.84
CA SER A 68 12.88 -21.80 -3.62
C SER A 68 14.16 -22.60 -3.82
N GLU A 69 14.39 -23.58 -2.96
CA GLU A 69 15.52 -24.51 -3.08
C GLU A 69 15.14 -25.89 -2.56
N ILE A 70 15.72 -26.92 -3.17
CA ILE A 70 15.58 -28.30 -2.76
C ILE A 70 16.91 -28.78 -2.17
N ILE A 71 16.88 -29.16 -0.91
CA ILE A 71 18.02 -29.77 -0.21
C ILE A 71 17.86 -31.31 -0.27
N LYS A 72 18.78 -31.98 -0.96
CA LYS A 72 18.79 -33.44 -1.02
C LYS A 72 19.55 -34.02 0.16
N HIS A 73 19.03 -35.10 0.71
CA HIS A 73 19.61 -35.78 1.85
C HIS A 73 20.22 -37.11 1.46
N PRO A 74 21.28 -37.58 2.16
CA PRO A 74 21.81 -38.93 2.00
C PRO A 74 20.72 -39.97 2.31
N LYS A 75 20.77 -41.11 1.62
CA LYS A 75 19.85 -42.19 1.92
C LYS A 75 20.04 -42.64 3.38
N SER A 76 18.97 -42.60 4.14
CA SER A 76 18.92 -43.12 5.51
C SER A 76 18.37 -44.52 5.54
N LYS A 77 18.74 -45.25 6.61
CA LYS A 77 18.13 -46.55 6.93
C LYS A 77 16.85 -46.39 7.73
N GLU A 78 16.51 -45.15 8.12
CA GLU A 78 15.30 -44.83 8.85
C GLU A 78 14.14 -44.63 7.86
N ASP A 79 13.05 -45.38 8.04
CA ASP A 79 11.93 -45.45 7.10
C ASP A 79 11.14 -44.13 6.95
N TYR A 80 11.40 -43.15 7.81
CA TYR A 80 10.63 -41.86 7.85
C TYR A 80 11.46 -40.61 7.54
N GLN A 81 12.73 -40.76 7.17
CA GLN A 81 13.54 -39.59 6.81
C GLN A 81 13.24 -39.20 5.36
N PRO A 82 12.87 -37.93 5.10
CA PRO A 82 12.63 -37.44 3.74
C PRO A 82 13.93 -37.49 2.92
N GLU A 83 13.81 -37.83 1.64
CA GLU A 83 14.94 -37.83 0.70
C GLU A 83 15.37 -36.41 0.32
N GLU A 84 14.45 -35.46 0.45
CA GLU A 84 14.69 -34.05 0.16
C GLU A 84 13.83 -33.14 1.06
N THR A 85 14.33 -31.96 1.32
CA THR A 85 13.59 -30.85 1.97
C THR A 85 13.45 -29.71 0.98
N LYS A 86 12.23 -29.35 0.63
CA LYS A 86 11.93 -28.17 -0.19
C LYS A 86 11.72 -26.96 0.68
N ILE A 87 12.44 -25.88 0.39
CA ILE A 87 12.30 -24.59 1.06
C ILE A 87 11.72 -23.60 0.07
N GLU A 88 10.61 -22.95 0.43
CA GLU A 88 9.90 -22.01 -0.43
C GLU A 88 9.52 -20.76 0.36
N TYR A 89 9.98 -19.60 -0.11
CA TYR A 89 9.57 -18.29 0.39
C TYR A 89 8.90 -17.52 -0.74
N SER A 90 7.67 -17.06 -0.51
CA SER A 90 6.90 -16.28 -1.47
C SER A 90 6.24 -15.10 -0.76
N ILE A 91 6.82 -13.93 -0.88
CA ILE A 91 6.38 -12.71 -0.22
C ILE A 91 6.00 -11.71 -1.30
N SER A 92 4.75 -11.31 -1.31
CA SER A 92 4.23 -10.30 -2.23
C SER A 92 3.27 -9.34 -1.55
N THR A 93 3.07 -8.21 -2.17
CA THR A 93 2.04 -7.24 -1.83
C THR A 93 1.36 -6.77 -3.09
N ILE A 94 0.58 -5.72 -3.01
CA ILE A 94 -0.02 -5.06 -4.16
C ILE A 94 0.48 -3.63 -4.26
N LYS A 95 0.59 -3.13 -5.49
CA LYS A 95 0.80 -1.73 -5.79
C LYS A 95 -0.50 -1.18 -6.36
N THR A 96 -0.92 -0.03 -5.86
CA THR A 96 -2.11 0.68 -6.32
C THR A 96 -1.70 1.94 -7.09
N ASN A 97 -2.67 2.56 -7.76
CA ASN A 97 -2.53 3.87 -8.40
C ASN A 97 -2.52 5.06 -7.42
N ILE A 98 -2.54 4.81 -6.10
CA ILE A 98 -2.64 5.83 -5.06
C ILE A 98 -1.41 5.72 -4.13
N ASP A 99 -0.50 6.71 -4.18
CA ASP A 99 0.79 6.64 -3.48
C ASP A 99 0.64 6.54 -1.96
N TRP A 100 -0.19 7.38 -1.34
CA TRP A 100 -0.39 7.31 0.11
C TRP A 100 -1.00 5.97 0.57
N LEU A 101 -1.82 5.33 -0.27
CA LEU A 101 -2.39 4.02 0.01
C LEU A 101 -1.31 2.94 -0.02
N ASN A 102 -0.38 3.02 -0.97
CA ASN A 102 0.77 2.11 -1.02
C ASN A 102 1.63 2.21 0.24
N ASP A 103 1.85 3.43 0.76
CA ASP A 103 2.58 3.65 2.02
C ASP A 103 1.83 3.04 3.22
N LEU A 104 0.51 3.19 3.25
CA LEU A 104 -0.33 2.62 4.31
C LEU A 104 -0.35 1.09 4.26
N LEU A 105 -0.45 0.51 3.06
CA LEU A 105 -0.39 -0.94 2.86
C LEU A 105 0.97 -1.51 3.29
N TRP A 106 2.06 -0.82 2.99
CA TRP A 106 3.40 -1.20 3.46
C TRP A 106 3.50 -1.17 4.98
N LYS A 107 3.01 -0.11 5.61
CA LYS A 107 2.95 -0.01 7.09
C LYS A 107 2.14 -1.13 7.70
N LYS A 108 1.03 -1.51 7.05
CA LYS A 108 0.18 -2.60 7.51
C LYS A 108 0.86 -3.97 7.38
N LEU A 109 1.58 -4.20 6.29
CA LEU A 109 2.37 -5.41 6.07
C LEU A 109 3.48 -5.57 7.11
N THR A 110 4.09 -4.47 7.53
CA THR A 110 5.25 -4.42 8.42
C THR A 110 4.93 -3.91 9.82
N GLU A 111 3.69 -4.06 10.29
CA GLU A 111 3.23 -3.46 11.55
C GLU A 111 3.72 -4.16 12.82
N ASN A 112 4.32 -5.34 12.71
CA ASN A 112 4.87 -6.00 13.90
C ASN A 112 6.08 -5.21 14.45
N GLU A 113 6.33 -5.33 15.74
CA GLU A 113 7.36 -4.54 16.45
C GLU A 113 8.76 -4.70 15.87
N GLU A 114 9.08 -5.87 15.33
CA GLU A 114 10.40 -6.17 14.78
C GLU A 114 10.63 -5.52 13.40
N MET A 115 9.55 -5.28 12.64
CA MET A 115 9.59 -4.76 11.27
C MET A 115 9.09 -3.33 11.14
N LYS A 116 8.69 -2.69 12.23
CA LYS A 116 8.16 -1.33 12.24
C LYS A 116 9.14 -0.34 11.59
N ASN A 117 8.64 0.42 10.61
CA ASN A 117 9.43 1.39 9.83
C ASN A 117 10.59 0.79 9.01
N ILE A 118 10.56 -0.50 8.72
CA ILE A 118 11.57 -1.16 7.89
C ILE A 118 11.45 -0.68 6.43
N SER A 119 12.60 -0.46 5.77
CA SER A 119 12.63 -0.21 4.33
C SER A 119 12.42 -1.51 3.54
N ARG A 120 12.08 -1.39 2.25
CA ARG A 120 11.93 -2.56 1.38
C ARG A 120 13.23 -3.35 1.28
N GLU A 121 14.38 -2.70 1.14
CA GLU A 121 15.69 -3.35 1.08
C GLU A 121 16.01 -4.09 2.38
N GLN A 122 15.74 -3.48 3.52
CA GLN A 122 15.92 -4.12 4.83
C GLN A 122 14.98 -5.33 5.01
N PHE A 123 13.75 -5.22 4.55
CA PHE A 123 12.77 -6.30 4.58
C PHE A 123 13.24 -7.49 3.73
N VAL A 124 13.67 -7.24 2.48
CA VAL A 124 14.22 -8.27 1.60
C VAL A 124 15.46 -8.92 2.21
N ALA A 125 16.38 -8.14 2.76
CA ALA A 125 17.59 -8.66 3.41
C ALA A 125 17.26 -9.56 4.60
N ARG A 126 16.23 -9.24 5.36
CA ARG A 126 15.76 -10.04 6.49
C ARG A 126 15.23 -11.41 6.07
N TYR A 127 14.41 -11.44 5.02
CA TYR A 127 13.91 -12.70 4.46
C TYR A 127 15.00 -13.51 3.76
N GLN A 128 15.98 -12.86 3.12
CA GLN A 128 17.14 -13.54 2.56
C GLN A 128 17.95 -14.24 3.67
N THR A 129 18.19 -13.58 4.78
CA THR A 129 18.88 -14.16 5.92
C THR A 129 18.13 -15.36 6.49
N ALA A 130 16.82 -15.22 6.71
CA ALA A 130 15.97 -16.30 7.20
C ALA A 130 15.97 -17.51 6.23
N PHE A 131 15.91 -17.27 4.93
CA PHE A 131 15.97 -18.31 3.91
C PHE A 131 17.31 -19.08 3.93
N GLU A 132 18.44 -18.39 4.08
CA GLU A 132 19.75 -19.01 4.19
C GLU A 132 19.92 -19.82 5.50
N GLU A 133 19.34 -19.33 6.61
CA GLU A 133 19.31 -20.06 7.88
C GLU A 133 18.49 -21.34 7.77
N ASP A 134 17.31 -21.29 7.16
CA ASP A 134 16.47 -22.47 6.91
C ASP A 134 17.17 -23.49 5.99
N LYS A 135 17.90 -23.03 4.99
CA LYS A 135 18.72 -23.92 4.15
C LYS A 135 19.80 -24.64 4.94
N LYS A 136 20.46 -23.94 5.85
CA LYS A 136 21.47 -24.50 6.71
C LYS A 136 20.87 -25.54 7.65
N GLU A 137 19.78 -25.18 8.32
CA GLU A 137 19.07 -26.10 9.22
C GLU A 137 18.56 -27.34 8.51
N ALA A 138 18.00 -27.19 7.30
CA ALA A 138 17.51 -28.31 6.50
C ALA A 138 18.61 -29.30 6.11
N LYS A 139 19.87 -28.86 5.97
CA LYS A 139 21.01 -29.75 5.75
C LYS A 139 21.37 -30.60 6.98
N GLU A 140 21.19 -30.03 8.16
CA GLU A 140 21.52 -30.64 9.44
C GLU A 140 20.36 -31.51 9.95
N THR A 141 19.13 -31.06 9.74
CA THR A 141 17.89 -31.69 10.22
C THR A 141 16.90 -31.85 9.07
N PRO A 142 16.87 -33.00 8.39
CA PRO A 142 15.93 -33.29 7.33
C PRO A 142 14.48 -33.13 7.78
N SER A 143 13.66 -32.42 6.98
CA SER A 143 12.22 -32.21 7.21
C SER A 143 11.45 -32.39 5.90
N PHE A 144 10.12 -32.50 5.98
CA PHE A 144 9.26 -32.63 4.81
C PHE A 144 9.12 -31.35 3.97
N GLY A 145 9.56 -30.23 4.48
CA GLY A 145 9.63 -28.96 3.77
C GLY A 145 9.49 -27.77 4.71
N ILE A 146 9.84 -26.59 4.19
CA ILE A 146 9.67 -25.30 4.87
C ILE A 146 9.04 -24.37 3.85
N SER A 147 7.91 -23.77 4.20
CA SER A 147 7.23 -22.83 3.32
C SER A 147 6.72 -21.62 4.09
N HIS A 148 7.10 -20.42 3.64
CA HIS A 148 6.63 -19.16 4.18
C HIS A 148 6.07 -18.31 3.05
N SER A 149 4.78 -17.99 3.14
CA SER A 149 4.08 -17.16 2.15
C SER A 149 3.31 -16.06 2.84
N ILE A 150 3.44 -14.84 2.31
CA ILE A 150 2.66 -13.67 2.71
C ILE A 150 2.23 -12.96 1.44
N TRP A 151 0.96 -12.58 1.38
CA TRP A 151 0.43 -11.80 0.26
C TRP A 151 -0.68 -10.87 0.69
N THR A 152 -0.77 -9.75 0.01
CA THR A 152 -1.84 -8.77 0.20
C THR A 152 -2.88 -8.93 -0.90
N ASN A 153 -4.15 -8.93 -0.54
CA ASN A 153 -5.29 -8.98 -1.45
C ASN A 153 -6.12 -7.71 -1.36
N PHE A 154 -6.52 -7.20 -2.52
CA PHE A 154 -7.59 -6.21 -2.61
C PHE A 154 -8.92 -6.94 -2.70
N ILE A 155 -9.76 -6.80 -1.67
CA ILE A 155 -11.06 -7.48 -1.59
C ILE A 155 -12.11 -6.73 -2.38
N GLY A 156 -12.15 -5.40 -2.26
CA GLY A 156 -13.09 -4.58 -3.00
C GLY A 156 -13.17 -3.14 -2.51
N GLN A 157 -13.84 -2.32 -3.29
CA GLN A 157 -14.12 -0.92 -2.98
C GLN A 157 -15.61 -0.67 -3.12
N LYS A 158 -16.18 -0.03 -2.11
CA LYS A 158 -17.53 0.52 -2.17
C LYS A 158 -17.48 1.98 -1.75
N GLU A 159 -17.71 2.88 -2.72
CA GLU A 159 -17.59 4.32 -2.52
C GLU A 159 -16.23 4.70 -1.95
N LYS A 160 -16.17 5.31 -0.77
CA LYS A 160 -14.94 5.70 -0.10
C LYS A 160 -14.25 4.59 0.71
N LEU A 161 -14.87 3.43 0.81
CA LEU A 161 -14.36 2.32 1.62
C LEU A 161 -13.68 1.28 0.73
N ALA A 162 -12.44 0.96 1.07
CA ALA A 162 -11.66 -0.08 0.41
C ALA A 162 -11.20 -1.12 1.43
N THR A 163 -11.45 -2.39 1.13
CA THR A 163 -11.09 -3.51 2.01
C THR A 163 -9.97 -4.32 1.40
N PHE A 164 -9.01 -4.66 2.24
CA PHE A 164 -7.84 -5.47 1.94
C PHE A 164 -7.71 -6.61 2.94
N ALA A 165 -6.94 -7.62 2.56
CA ALA A 165 -6.53 -8.69 3.45
C ALA A 165 -5.04 -8.95 3.29
N ILE A 166 -4.34 -9.16 4.40
CA ILE A 166 -3.00 -9.72 4.41
C ILE A 166 -3.14 -11.16 4.86
N SER A 167 -2.72 -12.08 3.99
CA SER A 167 -2.81 -13.51 4.19
C SER A 167 -1.43 -14.10 4.39
N PHE A 168 -1.33 -15.15 5.17
CA PHE A 168 -0.09 -15.89 5.35
C PHE A 168 -0.33 -17.39 5.37
N TYR A 169 0.70 -18.12 5.01
CA TYR A 169 0.81 -19.57 5.16
C TYR A 169 2.22 -19.91 5.60
N ASP A 170 2.32 -20.65 6.70
CA ASP A 170 3.58 -21.13 7.25
C ASP A 170 3.55 -22.64 7.43
N TYR A 171 4.57 -23.33 6.93
CA TYR A 171 4.80 -24.76 7.11
C TYR A 171 6.24 -25.00 7.51
N GLU A 172 6.44 -25.76 8.56
CA GLU A 172 7.77 -26.06 9.13
C GLU A 172 8.02 -27.57 9.28
N GLY A 173 7.51 -28.37 8.33
CA GLY A 173 7.77 -29.80 8.28
C GLY A 173 6.90 -30.68 9.19
N GLY A 174 5.85 -30.12 9.79
CA GLY A 174 4.88 -30.85 10.61
C GLY A 174 3.80 -31.56 9.79
N ALA A 175 2.73 -31.98 10.45
CA ALA A 175 1.61 -32.67 9.80
C ALA A 175 0.81 -31.76 8.85
N HIS A 176 0.74 -30.46 9.14
CA HIS A 176 0.05 -29.44 8.33
C HIS A 176 0.60 -28.05 8.64
N GLY A 177 0.38 -27.11 7.72
CA GLY A 177 0.75 -25.72 7.88
C GLY A 177 -0.27 -24.95 8.70
N ILE A 178 0.09 -23.70 9.00
CA ILE A 178 -0.75 -22.70 9.65
C ILE A 178 -1.03 -21.61 8.63
N GLU A 179 -2.29 -21.21 8.50
CA GLU A 179 -2.71 -20.13 7.63
C GLU A 179 -3.60 -19.14 8.37
N GLY A 180 -3.64 -17.91 7.89
CA GLY A 180 -4.51 -16.90 8.45
C GLY A 180 -4.67 -15.70 7.53
N ASN A 181 -5.70 -14.90 7.83
CA ASN A 181 -6.02 -13.69 7.11
C ASN A 181 -6.30 -12.55 8.09
N ARG A 182 -5.76 -11.39 7.81
CA ARG A 182 -6.06 -10.16 8.53
C ARG A 182 -6.75 -9.19 7.59
N TYR A 183 -8.02 -8.92 7.84
CA TYR A 183 -8.81 -7.97 7.07
C TYR A 183 -8.74 -6.58 7.67
N PHE A 184 -8.71 -5.57 6.83
CA PHE A 184 -8.82 -4.17 7.24
C PHE A 184 -9.48 -3.34 6.14
N THR A 185 -10.21 -2.31 6.56
CA THR A 185 -10.91 -1.39 5.67
C THR A 185 -10.37 0.01 5.88
N ILE A 186 -10.11 0.69 4.78
CA ILE A 186 -9.56 2.04 4.73
C ILE A 186 -10.64 2.98 4.23
N ASP A 187 -10.83 4.11 4.93
CA ASP A 187 -11.59 5.25 4.43
C ASP A 187 -10.67 6.09 3.54
N LEU A 188 -10.97 6.13 2.23
CA LEU A 188 -10.16 6.82 1.23
C LEU A 188 -10.23 8.34 1.33
N THR A 189 -11.23 8.89 2.02
CA THR A 189 -11.35 10.34 2.27
C THR A 189 -10.55 10.79 3.48
N THR A 190 -10.63 10.07 4.58
CA THR A 190 -9.88 10.37 5.80
C THR A 190 -8.47 9.79 5.79
N ARG A 191 -8.20 8.83 4.88
CA ARG A 191 -6.94 8.09 4.76
C ARG A 191 -6.55 7.29 6.01
N HIS A 192 -7.57 6.82 6.75
CA HIS A 192 -7.40 6.05 7.97
C HIS A 192 -8.00 4.66 7.84
N ILE A 193 -7.40 3.71 8.56
CA ILE A 193 -7.97 2.37 8.76
C ILE A 193 -9.14 2.52 9.73
N LEU A 194 -10.29 1.96 9.36
CA LEU A 194 -11.47 1.95 10.21
C LEU A 194 -11.27 1.04 11.42
N THR A 195 -11.71 1.51 12.56
CA THR A 195 -11.76 0.77 13.81
C THR A 195 -13.21 0.62 14.28
N LEU A 196 -13.45 -0.22 15.27
CA LEU A 196 -14.79 -0.36 15.85
C LEU A 196 -15.30 0.98 16.42
N ASN A 197 -14.41 1.84 16.91
CA ASN A 197 -14.77 3.16 17.41
C ASN A 197 -15.30 4.10 16.32
N ASP A 198 -14.93 3.88 15.07
CA ASP A 198 -15.43 4.66 13.92
C ASP A 198 -16.84 4.22 13.49
N LEU A 199 -17.22 2.98 13.83
CA LEU A 199 -18.48 2.36 13.42
C LEU A 199 -19.57 2.40 14.48
N PHE A 200 -19.21 2.43 15.77
CA PHE A 200 -20.13 2.33 16.89
C PHE A 200 -19.88 3.43 17.92
N ASN A 201 -20.94 3.87 18.58
CA ASN A 201 -20.85 4.79 19.71
C ASN A 201 -20.11 4.14 20.90
N GLU A 202 -19.43 4.95 21.70
CA GLU A 202 -18.74 4.46 22.90
C GLU A 202 -19.65 3.67 23.85
N LYS A 203 -20.93 4.03 23.90
CA LYS A 203 -21.95 3.34 24.73
C LYS A 203 -22.26 1.93 24.23
N ASP A 204 -22.17 1.69 22.92
CA ASP A 204 -22.52 0.42 22.29
C ASP A 204 -21.32 -0.51 22.14
N LEU A 205 -20.10 0.03 22.19
CA LEU A 205 -18.86 -0.74 22.05
C LEU A 205 -18.73 -1.96 22.95
N PRO A 206 -19.09 -1.89 24.26
CA PRO A 206 -19.03 -3.07 25.14
C PRO A 206 -19.95 -4.20 24.67
N LYS A 207 -21.16 -3.86 24.20
CA LYS A 207 -22.12 -4.84 23.67
C LYS A 207 -21.61 -5.48 22.38
N VAL A 208 -21.07 -4.67 21.47
CA VAL A 208 -20.50 -5.16 20.21
C VAL A 208 -19.34 -6.11 20.49
N LYS A 209 -18.44 -5.75 21.39
CA LYS A 209 -17.33 -6.61 21.78
C LYS A 209 -17.80 -7.95 22.39
N THR A 210 -18.82 -7.93 23.21
CA THR A 210 -19.39 -9.16 23.75
C THR A 210 -19.95 -10.06 22.66
N LEU A 211 -20.71 -9.50 21.70
CA LEU A 211 -21.30 -10.25 20.60
C LEU A 211 -20.26 -10.83 19.61
N LEU A 212 -19.08 -10.24 19.52
CA LEU A 212 -18.02 -10.73 18.67
C LEU A 212 -17.22 -11.90 19.26
N TRP A 213 -17.35 -12.13 20.57
CA TRP A 213 -16.60 -13.17 21.30
C TRP A 213 -17.49 -14.32 21.80
N GLU A 214 -18.79 -14.27 21.55
CA GLU A 214 -19.74 -15.39 21.74
C GLU A 214 -19.81 -16.25 20.46
#